data_1ec4a16c1f5ddc1b8f314e4acc4f33b4
#
_entry.id   1ec4a16c1f5ddc1b8f314e4acc4f33b4
#
_cell.length_a   1.000
_cell.length_b   1.000
_cell.length_c   1.000
_cell.angle_alpha   90.00
_cell.angle_beta   90.00
_cell.angle_gamma   90.00
#
_symmetry.space_group_name_H-M   'P 1'
#
loop_
_entity.id
_entity.type
_entity.pdbx_description
1 polymer ?
#
loop_
_entity_poly.entity_id
_entity_poly.type
_entity_poly.pdbx_seq_one_letter_code
_entity_poly.pdbx_strand_id
1 'polypeptide(L)'
;MSLRQFEYALAVAEEGSVTAAAQRLRVAQPSVSQQIRGLERELGVELFARTPAGLVATAVGRAFLREAEVAVSAARKARATARAGADELVGELVVAAQMGFGTRQLPGALAALRRRYPRLEVTVFEEQSSAELERLCRRGVLDLALMAACERSPADAHRLGDEEFVVVLGADDRRLAADRVDLREMAGEPWVRFDRDSALDGVLLSVLRDNDLTPATTARVSQTATAVRWAAHGLGATLVPASAVPQGYEHLVRPVSPAVSQPVIAVLRQGAGPGETALLELLRRETWTESSQHE
;
A
#
# COMPACT_ATOMS: atom_id res chain seq x y z
N MET A 1 14.27 3.34 29.65
CA MET A 1 13.83 2.80 28.33
C MET A 1 14.99 2.82 27.34
N SER A 2 15.15 1.78 26.48
CA SER A 2 16.20 1.69 25.46
C SER A 2 15.60 1.24 24.10
N LEU A 3 16.26 1.60 23.00
CA LEU A 3 15.84 1.15 21.66
C LEU A 3 15.82 -0.38 21.54
N ARG A 4 16.71 -1.07 22.24
CA ARG A 4 16.73 -2.54 22.27
C ARG A 4 15.48 -3.11 22.92
N GLN A 5 14.94 -2.49 23.95
CA GLN A 5 13.67 -2.88 24.56
C GLN A 5 12.50 -2.67 23.60
N PHE A 6 12.53 -1.60 22.81
CA PHE A 6 11.53 -1.34 21.78
C PHE A 6 11.58 -2.41 20.66
N GLU A 7 12.77 -2.72 20.16
CA GLU A 7 12.96 -3.81 19.17
C GLU A 7 12.43 -5.15 19.68
N TYR A 8 12.66 -5.45 20.97
CA TYR A 8 12.14 -6.68 21.58
C TYR A 8 10.62 -6.68 21.72
N ALA A 9 10.04 -5.52 22.12
CA ALA A 9 8.58 -5.40 22.21
C ALA A 9 7.90 -5.54 20.84
N LEU A 10 8.46 -4.93 19.81
CA LEU A 10 7.96 -5.07 18.43
C LEU A 10 8.03 -6.53 17.95
N ALA A 11 9.16 -7.20 18.13
CA ALA A 11 9.31 -8.59 17.76
C ALA A 11 8.32 -9.52 18.50
N VAL A 12 8.08 -9.28 19.80
CA VAL A 12 7.10 -10.05 20.58
C VAL A 12 5.69 -9.81 20.10
N ALA A 13 5.35 -8.58 19.70
CA ALA A 13 4.03 -8.26 19.15
C ALA A 13 3.75 -8.95 17.81
N GLU A 14 4.75 -8.98 16.94
CA GLU A 14 4.67 -9.59 15.62
C GLU A 14 4.57 -11.12 15.69
N GLU A 15 5.38 -11.74 16.56
CA GLU A 15 5.43 -13.20 16.70
C GLU A 15 4.34 -13.77 17.62
N GLY A 16 3.67 -12.95 18.43
CA GLY A 16 2.71 -13.42 19.45
C GLY A 16 3.32 -14.31 20.51
N SER A 17 4.67 -14.43 20.57
CA SER A 17 5.42 -15.35 21.43
C SER A 17 6.81 -14.83 21.76
N VAL A 18 7.16 -14.79 23.04
CA VAL A 18 8.51 -14.43 23.49
C VAL A 18 9.58 -15.39 22.96
N THR A 19 9.24 -16.67 22.85
CA THR A 19 10.16 -17.70 22.35
C THR A 19 10.43 -17.52 20.87
N ALA A 20 9.41 -17.31 20.07
CA ALA A 20 9.55 -17.07 18.63
C ALA A 20 10.32 -15.75 18.36
N ALA A 21 9.99 -14.69 19.09
CA ALA A 21 10.71 -13.42 19.03
C ALA A 21 12.22 -13.57 19.36
N ALA A 22 12.55 -14.34 20.38
CA ALA A 22 13.93 -14.62 20.75
C ALA A 22 14.69 -15.40 19.66
N GLN A 23 14.04 -16.39 19.05
CA GLN A 23 14.61 -17.12 17.91
C GLN A 23 14.88 -16.21 16.71
N ARG A 24 13.89 -15.39 16.33
CA ARG A 24 14.04 -14.41 15.24
C ARG A 24 15.18 -13.42 15.50
N LEU A 25 15.28 -12.92 16.73
CA LEU A 25 16.30 -11.97 17.15
C LEU A 25 17.66 -12.62 17.43
N ARG A 26 17.74 -13.95 17.38
CA ARG A 26 18.97 -14.75 17.68
C ARG A 26 19.52 -14.46 19.09
N VAL A 27 18.66 -14.38 20.07
CA VAL A 27 18.99 -14.15 21.48
C VAL A 27 18.36 -15.20 22.38
N ALA A 28 18.82 -15.31 23.64
CA ALA A 28 18.22 -16.19 24.60
C ALA A 28 16.82 -15.68 25.04
N GLN A 29 15.85 -16.58 25.11
CA GLN A 29 14.46 -16.25 25.53
C GLN A 29 14.39 -15.52 26.89
N PRO A 30 15.18 -15.89 27.93
CA PRO A 30 15.18 -15.17 29.19
C PRO A 30 15.56 -13.68 29.04
N SER A 31 16.45 -13.36 28.10
CA SER A 31 16.84 -11.96 27.83
C SER A 31 15.67 -11.13 27.33
N VAL A 32 14.91 -11.66 26.33
CA VAL A 32 13.72 -10.96 25.81
C VAL A 32 12.69 -10.78 26.93
N SER A 33 12.38 -11.85 27.65
CA SER A 33 11.40 -11.82 28.75
C SER A 33 11.79 -10.83 29.84
N GLN A 34 13.08 -10.76 30.21
CA GLN A 34 13.57 -9.83 31.22
C GLN A 34 13.47 -8.36 30.74
N GLN A 35 13.80 -8.10 29.49
CA GLN A 35 13.75 -6.76 28.90
C GLN A 35 12.31 -6.24 28.79
N ILE A 36 11.35 -7.09 28.37
CA ILE A 36 9.93 -6.74 28.34
C ILE A 36 9.42 -6.43 29.73
N ARG A 37 9.64 -7.32 30.73
CA ARG A 37 9.25 -7.06 32.11
C ARG A 37 9.93 -5.84 32.71
N GLY A 38 11.17 -5.55 32.33
CA GLY A 38 11.88 -4.33 32.73
C GLY A 38 11.21 -3.08 32.17
N LEU A 39 10.83 -3.11 30.90
CA LEU A 39 10.13 -2.03 30.23
C LEU A 39 8.74 -1.78 30.86
N GLU A 40 7.93 -2.82 31.07
CA GLU A 40 6.62 -2.73 31.70
C GLU A 40 6.69 -2.17 33.13
N ARG A 41 7.70 -2.60 33.91
CA ARG A 41 7.92 -2.05 35.26
C ARG A 41 8.32 -0.55 35.22
N GLU A 42 9.16 -0.15 34.26
CA GLU A 42 9.56 1.24 34.11
C GLU A 42 8.38 2.13 33.68
N LEU A 43 7.48 1.60 32.83
CA LEU A 43 6.28 2.30 32.36
C LEU A 43 5.13 2.24 33.38
N GLY A 44 5.15 1.29 34.31
CA GLY A 44 4.06 1.06 35.27
C GLY A 44 2.79 0.46 34.67
N VAL A 45 2.89 -0.11 33.46
CA VAL A 45 1.77 -0.71 32.73
C VAL A 45 2.17 -2.01 32.04
N GLU A 46 1.22 -2.91 31.86
CA GLU A 46 1.41 -4.13 31.07
C GLU A 46 1.20 -3.81 29.58
N LEU A 47 2.20 -4.12 28.76
CA LEU A 47 2.13 -3.96 27.30
C LEU A 47 1.52 -5.20 26.63
N PHE A 48 1.64 -6.38 27.28
CA PHE A 48 1.19 -7.66 26.75
C PHE A 48 0.31 -8.41 27.76
N ALA A 49 -0.74 -9.04 27.27
CA ALA A 49 -1.60 -9.95 28.01
C ALA A 49 -1.45 -11.37 27.47
N ARG A 50 -1.48 -12.37 28.38
CA ARG A 50 -1.52 -13.78 28.01
C ARG A 50 -2.94 -14.20 27.66
N THR A 51 -3.12 -14.82 26.50
CA THR A 51 -4.38 -15.38 26.05
C THR A 51 -4.18 -16.85 25.66
N PRO A 52 -5.26 -17.64 25.49
CA PRO A 52 -5.16 -19.00 24.95
C PRO A 52 -4.51 -19.05 23.55
N ALA A 53 -4.61 -17.97 22.78
CA ALA A 53 -4.00 -17.82 21.45
C ALA A 53 -2.54 -17.35 21.47
N GLY A 54 -1.96 -17.10 22.64
CA GLY A 54 -0.59 -16.60 22.79
C GLY A 54 -0.53 -15.25 23.52
N LEU A 55 0.53 -14.52 23.27
CA LEU A 55 0.77 -13.20 23.85
C LEU A 55 0.21 -12.11 22.92
N VAL A 56 -0.69 -11.29 23.44
CA VAL A 56 -1.37 -10.24 22.66
C VAL A 56 -1.12 -8.88 23.31
N ALA A 57 -0.86 -7.86 22.49
CA ALA A 57 -0.68 -6.51 22.98
C ALA A 57 -1.97 -5.95 23.62
N THR A 58 -1.86 -5.35 24.81
CA THR A 58 -2.94 -4.61 25.46
C THR A 58 -3.33 -3.36 24.67
N ALA A 59 -4.40 -2.67 25.04
CA ALA A 59 -4.74 -1.39 24.39
C ALA A 59 -3.61 -0.36 24.54
N VAL A 60 -3.01 -0.26 25.75
CA VAL A 60 -1.84 0.59 26.02
C VAL A 60 -0.61 0.07 25.26
N GLY A 61 -0.42 -1.27 25.22
CA GLY A 61 0.65 -1.90 24.47
C GLY A 61 0.59 -1.55 22.98
N ARG A 62 -0.57 -1.63 22.34
CA ARG A 62 -0.74 -1.22 20.92
C ARG A 62 -0.40 0.26 20.70
N ALA A 63 -0.81 1.14 21.62
CA ALA A 63 -0.44 2.56 21.54
C ALA A 63 1.08 2.76 21.67
N PHE A 64 1.71 2.09 22.64
CA PHE A 64 3.15 2.13 22.83
C PHE A 64 3.92 1.59 21.63
N LEU A 65 3.54 0.41 21.10
CA LEU A 65 4.22 -0.23 19.97
C LEU A 65 4.24 0.65 18.72
N ARG A 66 3.17 1.41 18.47
CA ARG A 66 3.15 2.37 17.35
C ARG A 66 4.23 3.44 17.48
N GLU A 67 4.47 3.97 18.69
CA GLU A 67 5.52 4.97 18.92
C GLU A 67 6.92 4.32 18.96
N ALA A 68 7.03 3.11 19.50
CA ALA A 68 8.27 2.35 19.52
C ALA A 68 8.79 2.05 18.09
N GLU A 69 7.89 1.73 17.17
CA GLU A 69 8.21 1.50 15.75
C GLU A 69 8.82 2.76 15.10
N VAL A 70 8.23 3.93 15.34
CA VAL A 70 8.77 5.22 14.87
C VAL A 70 10.16 5.45 15.42
N ALA A 71 10.36 5.24 16.72
CA ALA A 71 11.65 5.48 17.38
C ALA A 71 12.76 4.53 16.84
N VAL A 72 12.45 3.25 16.64
CA VAL A 72 13.38 2.26 16.09
C VAL A 72 13.71 2.59 14.64
N SER A 73 12.72 2.94 13.83
CA SER A 73 12.91 3.36 12.43
C SER A 73 13.84 4.58 12.36
N ALA A 74 13.55 5.64 13.15
CA ALA A 74 14.37 6.84 13.19
C ALA A 74 15.83 6.54 13.60
N ALA A 75 16.05 5.65 14.58
CA ALA A 75 17.39 5.27 15.01
C ALA A 75 18.15 4.46 13.94
N ARG A 76 17.47 3.55 13.21
CA ARG A 76 18.06 2.83 12.07
C ARG A 76 18.49 3.80 10.97
N LYS A 77 17.63 4.76 10.61
CA LYS A 77 17.92 5.81 9.63
C LYS A 77 19.11 6.67 10.03
N ALA A 78 19.14 7.14 11.28
CA ALA A 78 20.28 7.91 11.79
C ALA A 78 21.62 7.16 11.68
N ARG A 79 21.61 5.86 12.01
CA ARG A 79 22.80 5.00 11.84
C ARG A 79 23.20 4.82 10.38
N ALA A 80 22.23 4.66 9.48
CA ALA A 80 22.47 4.52 8.05
C ALA A 80 23.06 5.81 7.47
N THR A 81 22.49 6.97 7.78
CA THR A 81 22.98 8.29 7.36
C THR A 81 24.40 8.54 7.84
N ALA A 82 24.73 8.18 9.09
CA ALA A 82 26.06 8.37 9.64
C ALA A 82 27.13 7.45 9.02
N ARG A 83 26.72 6.34 8.41
CA ARG A 83 27.61 5.37 7.75
C ARG A 83 27.74 5.60 6.25
N ALA A 84 26.83 6.34 5.65
CA ALA A 84 26.87 6.67 4.23
C ALA A 84 28.01 7.67 3.98
N GLY A 85 28.96 7.31 3.13
CA GLY A 85 29.86 8.28 2.48
C GLY A 85 29.02 9.17 1.53
N ALA A 86 29.55 10.32 1.13
CA ALA A 86 28.81 11.33 0.35
C ALA A 86 28.20 10.80 -0.97
N ASP A 87 28.69 9.69 -1.50
CA ASP A 87 28.26 9.11 -2.79
C ASP A 87 27.60 7.71 -2.66
N GLU A 88 27.42 7.18 -1.45
CA GLU A 88 26.95 5.81 -1.24
C GLU A 88 25.72 5.77 -0.32
N LEU A 89 24.53 5.53 -0.88
CA LEU A 89 23.35 5.29 -0.09
C LEU A 89 23.39 3.87 0.50
N VAL A 90 23.38 3.80 1.81
CA VAL A 90 23.36 2.54 2.59
C VAL A 90 22.26 2.62 3.62
N GLY A 91 21.50 1.55 3.79
CA GLY A 91 20.43 1.47 4.79
C GLY A 91 19.18 0.85 4.21
N GLU A 92 18.04 1.16 4.81
CA GLU A 92 16.74 0.64 4.43
C GLU A 92 15.83 1.79 4.00
N LEU A 93 15.11 1.59 2.90
CA LEU A 93 14.03 2.44 2.40
C LEU A 93 12.73 1.66 2.54
N VAL A 94 11.80 2.20 3.33
CA VAL A 94 10.51 1.59 3.58
C VAL A 94 9.45 2.27 2.73
N VAL A 95 8.90 1.54 1.78
CA VAL A 95 7.94 2.04 0.78
C VAL A 95 6.62 1.32 0.95
N ALA A 96 5.53 2.03 0.82
CA ALA A 96 4.23 1.40 0.66
C ALA A 96 3.54 1.86 -0.62
N ALA A 97 2.77 0.96 -1.22
CA ALA A 97 2.02 1.24 -2.42
C ALA A 97 0.56 0.81 -2.28
N GLN A 98 -0.34 1.58 -2.86
CA GLN A 98 -1.77 1.30 -2.93
C GLN A 98 -2.13 0.70 -4.30
N MET A 99 -3.15 -0.16 -4.31
CA MET A 99 -3.91 -0.54 -5.51
C MET A 99 -3.11 -1.08 -6.71
N GLY A 100 -2.11 -1.91 -6.49
CA GLY A 100 -1.38 -2.54 -7.59
C GLY A 100 -0.25 -1.68 -8.20
N PHE A 101 -0.06 -0.43 -7.75
CA PHE A 101 1.13 0.36 -8.12
C PHE A 101 2.44 -0.38 -7.78
N GLY A 102 2.39 -1.22 -6.74
CA GLY A 102 3.47 -2.11 -6.36
C GLY A 102 3.85 -3.15 -7.41
N THR A 103 2.90 -3.56 -8.25
CA THR A 103 3.13 -4.60 -9.27
C THR A 103 3.55 -4.06 -10.63
N ARG A 104 3.18 -2.84 -10.98
CA ARG A 104 3.44 -2.28 -12.32
C ARG A 104 4.54 -1.23 -12.33
N GLN A 105 4.39 -0.13 -11.60
CA GLN A 105 5.30 1.01 -11.68
C GLN A 105 6.53 0.86 -10.76
N LEU A 106 6.32 0.32 -9.55
CA LEU A 106 7.40 0.20 -8.58
C LEU A 106 8.56 -0.71 -9.04
N PRO A 107 8.35 -1.87 -9.67
CA PRO A 107 9.45 -2.78 -10.02
C PRO A 107 10.51 -2.15 -10.92
N GLY A 108 10.12 -1.36 -11.93
CA GLY A 108 11.05 -0.66 -12.83
C GLY A 108 11.90 0.36 -12.06
N ALA A 109 11.24 1.22 -11.30
CA ALA A 109 11.90 2.22 -10.46
C ALA A 109 12.85 1.59 -9.42
N LEU A 110 12.42 0.52 -8.74
CA LEU A 110 13.24 -0.18 -7.74
C LEU A 110 14.44 -0.89 -8.38
N ALA A 111 14.27 -1.50 -9.56
CA ALA A 111 15.38 -2.11 -10.29
C ALA A 111 16.43 -1.06 -10.69
N ALA A 112 15.99 0.14 -11.10
CA ALA A 112 16.89 1.25 -11.41
C ALA A 112 17.57 1.79 -10.15
N LEU A 113 16.83 1.94 -9.06
CA LEU A 113 17.36 2.35 -7.76
C LEU A 113 18.45 1.40 -7.26
N ARG A 114 18.20 0.09 -7.32
CA ARG A 114 19.15 -0.94 -6.88
C ARG A 114 20.43 -0.97 -7.71
N ARG A 115 20.32 -0.71 -9.03
CA ARG A 115 21.53 -0.61 -9.88
C ARG A 115 22.41 0.57 -9.47
N ARG A 116 21.78 1.69 -9.10
CA ARG A 116 22.50 2.90 -8.69
C ARG A 116 23.01 2.82 -7.26
N TYR A 117 22.28 2.15 -6.37
CA TYR A 117 22.59 2.04 -4.93
C TYR A 117 22.47 0.59 -4.46
N PRO A 118 23.44 -0.28 -4.78
CA PRO A 118 23.34 -1.72 -4.54
C PRO A 118 23.32 -2.13 -3.06
N ARG A 119 23.70 -1.22 -2.16
CA ARG A 119 23.70 -1.43 -0.70
C ARG A 119 22.47 -0.84 0.02
N LEU A 120 21.54 -0.26 -0.74
CA LEU A 120 20.26 0.20 -0.22
C LEU A 120 19.27 -0.98 -0.23
N GLU A 121 18.81 -1.38 0.94
CA GLU A 121 17.73 -2.34 1.07
C GLU A 121 16.38 -1.62 0.91
N VAL A 122 15.42 -2.27 0.26
CA VAL A 122 14.08 -1.71 0.09
C VAL A 122 13.07 -2.72 0.59
N THR A 123 12.26 -2.29 1.56
CA THR A 123 11.10 -3.03 2.04
C THR A 123 9.84 -2.41 1.44
N VAL A 124 9.02 -3.23 0.77
CA VAL A 124 7.75 -2.78 0.16
C VAL A 124 6.59 -3.55 0.75
N PHE A 125 5.52 -2.87 1.10
CA PHE A 125 4.27 -3.49 1.48
C PHE A 125 3.07 -2.74 0.87
N GLU A 126 1.94 -3.42 0.83
CA GLU A 126 0.69 -2.86 0.29
C GLU A 126 -0.22 -2.43 1.43
N GLU A 127 -0.78 -1.22 1.30
CA GLU A 127 -1.80 -0.67 2.20
C GLU A 127 -2.87 0.03 1.37
N GLN A 128 -4.14 -0.33 1.59
CA GLN A 128 -5.25 0.17 0.78
C GLN A 128 -5.77 1.54 1.25
N SER A 129 -5.52 1.90 2.50
CA SER A 129 -6.01 3.15 3.08
C SER A 129 -5.06 4.31 2.82
N SER A 130 -5.45 5.27 1.98
CA SER A 130 -4.68 6.51 1.76
C SER A 130 -4.43 7.27 3.08
N ALA A 131 -5.41 7.30 3.97
CA ALA A 131 -5.27 7.97 5.27
C ALA A 131 -4.23 7.30 6.17
N GLU A 132 -4.16 5.96 6.13
CA GLU A 132 -3.15 5.20 6.87
C GLU A 132 -1.76 5.40 6.27
N LEU A 133 -1.63 5.35 4.95
CA LEU A 133 -0.37 5.63 4.24
C LEU A 133 0.18 7.01 4.58
N GLU A 134 -0.67 8.03 4.51
CA GLU A 134 -0.29 9.41 4.87
C GLU A 134 0.13 9.50 6.34
N ARG A 135 -0.63 8.87 7.24
CA ARG A 135 -0.31 8.83 8.67
C ARG A 135 1.06 8.19 8.93
N LEU A 136 1.36 7.07 8.28
CA LEU A 136 2.64 6.36 8.41
C LEU A 136 3.81 7.17 7.85
N CYS A 137 3.63 7.87 6.72
CA CYS A 137 4.63 8.81 6.18
C CYS A 137 4.90 9.97 7.15
N ARG A 138 3.86 10.63 7.66
CA ARG A 138 4.02 11.72 8.65
C ARG A 138 4.74 11.29 9.91
N ARG A 139 4.55 10.05 10.34
CA ARG A 139 5.25 9.47 11.50
C ARG A 139 6.65 8.98 11.19
N GLY A 140 7.08 9.01 9.94
CA GLY A 140 8.38 8.53 9.50
C GLY A 140 8.56 7.01 9.59
N VAL A 141 7.47 6.25 9.69
CA VAL A 141 7.46 4.78 9.56
C VAL A 141 7.71 4.40 8.11
N LEU A 142 7.01 5.08 7.19
CA LEU A 142 7.26 5.02 5.75
C LEU A 142 8.19 6.15 5.31
N ASP A 143 9.02 5.84 4.36
CA ASP A 143 9.87 6.82 3.67
C ASP A 143 9.15 7.42 2.46
N LEU A 144 8.38 6.59 1.74
CA LEU A 144 7.58 6.97 0.60
C LEU A 144 6.31 6.14 0.54
N ALA A 145 5.18 6.80 0.30
CA ALA A 145 3.91 6.16 -0.03
C ALA A 145 3.49 6.53 -1.45
N LEU A 146 3.06 5.52 -2.22
CA LEU A 146 2.52 5.66 -3.57
C LEU A 146 1.02 5.36 -3.52
N MET A 147 0.17 6.35 -3.82
CA MET A 147 -1.27 6.23 -3.64
C MET A 147 -2.07 7.10 -4.62
N ALA A 148 -3.35 6.78 -4.78
CA ALA A 148 -4.28 7.64 -5.47
C ALA A 148 -4.53 8.93 -4.67
N ALA A 149 -4.58 10.06 -5.34
CA ALA A 149 -4.91 11.33 -4.71
C ALA A 149 -6.38 11.35 -4.26
N CYS A 150 -6.63 12.06 -3.17
CA CYS A 150 -7.97 12.34 -2.66
C CYS A 150 -8.06 13.82 -2.23
N GLU A 151 -9.26 14.29 -1.91
CA GLU A 151 -9.47 15.68 -1.47
C GLU A 151 -8.64 16.10 -0.25
N ARG A 152 -8.21 15.13 0.56
CA ARG A 152 -7.39 15.35 1.76
C ARG A 152 -5.92 15.06 1.55
N SER A 153 -5.48 14.87 0.30
CA SER A 153 -4.06 14.62 0.02
C SER A 153 -3.19 15.78 0.53
N PRO A 154 -1.98 15.48 1.06
CA PRO A 154 -1.07 16.51 1.54
C PRO A 154 -0.73 17.53 0.45
N ALA A 155 -0.61 18.79 0.83
CA ALA A 155 -0.27 19.86 -0.11
C ALA A 155 1.15 19.73 -0.71
N ASP A 156 2.04 19.02 -0.03
CA ASP A 156 3.40 18.69 -0.44
C ASP A 156 3.52 17.35 -1.15
N ALA A 157 2.40 16.72 -1.50
CA ALA A 157 2.40 15.49 -2.29
C ALA A 157 2.91 15.74 -3.72
N HIS A 158 3.67 14.79 -4.23
CA HIS A 158 4.25 14.85 -5.57
C HIS A 158 3.35 14.12 -6.57
N ARG A 159 2.71 14.86 -7.48
CA ARG A 159 1.96 14.24 -8.57
C ARG A 159 2.92 13.50 -9.51
N LEU A 160 2.53 12.27 -9.90
CA LEU A 160 3.28 11.40 -10.82
C LEU A 160 2.59 11.28 -12.17
N GLY A 161 1.27 11.18 -12.19
CA GLY A 161 0.44 11.04 -13.39
C GLY A 161 -0.98 10.66 -13.01
N ASP A 162 -1.68 9.95 -13.91
CA ASP A 162 -3.03 9.48 -13.68
C ASP A 162 -3.11 7.96 -13.85
N GLU A 163 -3.97 7.33 -13.07
CA GLU A 163 -4.36 5.93 -13.21
C GLU A 163 -5.72 5.86 -13.87
N GLU A 164 -5.78 5.28 -15.06
CA GLU A 164 -7.03 5.05 -15.78
C GLU A 164 -7.77 3.85 -15.21
N PHE A 165 -9.08 3.93 -15.11
CA PHE A 165 -9.94 2.80 -14.77
C PHE A 165 -10.54 2.20 -16.03
N VAL A 166 -10.58 0.88 -16.06
CA VAL A 166 -11.06 0.09 -17.18
C VAL A 166 -12.13 -0.89 -16.71
N VAL A 167 -13.08 -1.20 -17.58
CA VAL A 167 -14.04 -2.26 -17.33
C VAL A 167 -13.49 -3.59 -17.81
N VAL A 168 -13.64 -4.63 -17.00
CA VAL A 168 -13.39 -6.02 -17.39
C VAL A 168 -14.72 -6.70 -17.61
N LEU A 169 -14.86 -7.36 -18.75
CA LEU A 169 -16.07 -8.00 -19.23
C LEU A 169 -15.89 -9.52 -19.32
N GLY A 170 -17.00 -10.24 -19.37
CA GLY A 170 -16.99 -11.68 -19.68
C GLY A 170 -16.50 -11.97 -21.10
N ALA A 171 -15.92 -13.16 -21.31
CA ALA A 171 -15.33 -13.51 -22.59
C ALA A 171 -16.30 -13.47 -23.79
N ASP A 172 -17.58 -13.67 -23.53
CA ASP A 172 -18.64 -13.67 -24.57
C ASP A 172 -19.37 -12.33 -24.68
N ASP A 173 -18.89 -11.29 -24.00
CA ASP A 173 -19.57 -9.98 -24.00
C ASP A 173 -19.37 -9.26 -25.35
N ARG A 174 -20.49 -8.90 -25.98
CA ARG A 174 -20.48 -8.21 -27.29
C ARG A 174 -19.72 -6.88 -27.30
N ARG A 175 -19.64 -6.23 -26.15
CA ARG A 175 -18.94 -4.95 -25.99
C ARG A 175 -17.43 -5.07 -26.15
N LEU A 176 -16.89 -6.29 -26.11
CA LEU A 176 -15.49 -6.55 -26.43
C LEU A 176 -15.15 -6.27 -27.92
N ALA A 177 -16.15 -6.12 -28.78
CA ALA A 177 -15.93 -5.74 -30.19
C ALA A 177 -15.69 -4.22 -30.37
N ALA A 178 -16.01 -3.40 -29.37
CA ALA A 178 -15.80 -1.95 -29.40
C ALA A 178 -14.44 -1.58 -28.80
N ASP A 179 -13.89 -0.42 -29.20
CA ASP A 179 -12.65 0.10 -28.62
C ASP A 179 -12.85 0.64 -27.21
N ARG A 180 -14.08 1.04 -26.87
CA ARG A 180 -14.48 1.65 -25.62
C ARG A 180 -15.91 1.26 -25.25
N VAL A 181 -16.24 1.20 -23.97
CA VAL A 181 -17.58 0.90 -23.47
C VAL A 181 -18.23 2.17 -22.94
N ASP A 182 -19.40 2.53 -23.47
CA ASP A 182 -20.25 3.55 -22.87
C ASP A 182 -20.85 2.98 -21.57
N LEU A 183 -20.60 3.65 -20.45
CA LEU A 183 -21.12 3.23 -19.16
C LEU A 183 -22.63 3.13 -19.13
N ARG A 184 -23.35 3.94 -19.93
CA ARG A 184 -24.82 3.87 -20.04
C ARG A 184 -25.32 2.54 -20.58
N GLU A 185 -24.52 1.85 -21.41
CA GLU A 185 -24.83 0.51 -21.92
C GLU A 185 -24.69 -0.57 -20.83
N MET A 186 -24.15 -0.19 -19.66
CA MET A 186 -24.01 -1.07 -18.49
C MET A 186 -25.21 -1.01 -17.54
N ALA A 187 -26.30 -0.33 -17.94
CA ALA A 187 -27.52 -0.23 -17.15
C ALA A 187 -28.14 -1.62 -16.90
N GLY A 188 -28.38 -1.96 -15.65
CA GLY A 188 -28.94 -3.27 -15.26
C GLY A 188 -27.97 -4.42 -15.30
N GLU A 189 -26.71 -4.22 -15.71
CA GLU A 189 -25.69 -5.26 -15.73
C GLU A 189 -25.30 -5.71 -14.32
N PRO A 190 -24.97 -6.99 -14.15
CA PRO A 190 -24.41 -7.49 -12.90
C PRO A 190 -22.97 -7.02 -12.71
N TRP A 191 -22.63 -6.69 -11.45
CA TRP A 191 -21.29 -6.23 -11.09
C TRP A 191 -20.62 -7.12 -10.04
N VAL A 192 -19.39 -7.51 -10.29
CA VAL A 192 -18.45 -7.99 -9.28
C VAL A 192 -17.84 -6.76 -8.61
N ARG A 193 -18.15 -6.56 -7.34
CA ARG A 193 -17.78 -5.38 -6.56
C ARG A 193 -16.70 -5.69 -5.54
N PHE A 194 -16.14 -4.66 -4.95
CA PHE A 194 -15.20 -4.78 -3.83
C PHE A 194 -15.92 -4.72 -2.47
N ASP A 195 -15.18 -5.03 -1.42
CA ASP A 195 -15.65 -4.86 -0.04
C ASP A 195 -16.10 -3.41 0.19
N ARG A 196 -17.06 -3.22 1.08
CA ARG A 196 -17.72 -1.91 1.29
C ARG A 196 -16.76 -0.81 1.74
N ASP A 197 -15.70 -1.18 2.44
CA ASP A 197 -14.69 -0.26 2.93
C ASP A 197 -13.53 -0.06 1.94
N SER A 198 -13.59 -0.70 0.77
CA SER A 198 -12.58 -0.57 -0.28
C SER A 198 -12.74 0.76 -1.02
N ALA A 199 -11.62 1.47 -1.21
CA ALA A 199 -11.58 2.66 -2.06
C ALA A 199 -12.07 2.37 -3.50
N LEU A 200 -11.81 1.16 -4.02
CA LEU A 200 -12.26 0.74 -5.35
C LEU A 200 -13.79 0.63 -5.45
N ASP A 201 -14.46 0.15 -4.39
CA ASP A 201 -15.93 0.15 -4.36
C ASP A 201 -16.49 1.57 -4.36
N GLY A 202 -15.80 2.48 -3.66
CA GLY A 202 -16.14 3.91 -3.65
C GLY A 202 -16.03 4.55 -5.03
N VAL A 203 -14.95 4.27 -5.77
CA VAL A 203 -14.77 4.73 -7.16
C VAL A 203 -15.88 4.20 -8.06
N LEU A 204 -16.12 2.88 -8.05
CA LEU A 204 -17.19 2.28 -8.85
C LEU A 204 -18.55 2.91 -8.54
N LEU A 205 -18.88 3.06 -7.27
CA LEU A 205 -20.18 3.67 -6.88
C LEU A 205 -20.30 5.12 -7.30
N SER A 206 -19.22 5.90 -7.24
CA SER A 206 -19.23 7.28 -7.73
C SER A 206 -19.48 7.30 -9.24
N VAL A 207 -18.71 6.53 -9.99
CA VAL A 207 -18.82 6.43 -11.45
C VAL A 207 -20.23 6.00 -11.88
N LEU A 208 -20.80 4.99 -11.24
CA LEU A 208 -22.15 4.53 -11.58
C LEU A 208 -23.19 5.59 -11.24
N ARG A 209 -23.09 6.27 -10.09
CA ARG A 209 -23.99 7.34 -9.69
C ARG A 209 -23.91 8.53 -10.64
N ASP A 210 -22.72 8.94 -11.05
CA ASP A 210 -22.50 10.08 -11.95
C ASP A 210 -23.04 9.80 -13.36
N ASN A 211 -23.33 8.54 -13.68
CA ASN A 211 -23.98 8.09 -14.92
C ASN A 211 -25.43 7.60 -14.73
N ASP A 212 -26.07 7.91 -13.59
CA ASP A 212 -27.44 7.51 -13.24
C ASP A 212 -27.66 5.98 -13.24
N LEU A 213 -26.62 5.21 -12.95
CA LEU A 213 -26.64 3.75 -12.93
C LEU A 213 -26.78 3.21 -11.50
N THR A 214 -27.63 2.19 -11.35
CA THR A 214 -27.75 1.43 -10.10
C THR A 214 -27.11 0.06 -10.26
N PRO A 215 -26.09 -0.29 -9.46
CA PRO A 215 -25.39 -1.56 -9.63
C PRO A 215 -26.22 -2.74 -9.12
N ALA A 216 -26.43 -3.75 -9.97
CA ALA A 216 -26.85 -5.08 -9.54
C ALA A 216 -25.61 -5.84 -9.04
N THR A 217 -25.44 -6.00 -7.73
CA THR A 217 -24.27 -6.68 -7.16
C THR A 217 -24.43 -8.19 -7.21
N THR A 218 -23.60 -8.88 -7.96
CA THR A 218 -23.57 -10.35 -8.00
C THR A 218 -22.68 -10.92 -6.91
N ALA A 219 -21.53 -10.31 -6.68
CA ALA A 219 -20.55 -10.78 -5.72
C ALA A 219 -19.68 -9.64 -5.18
N ARG A 220 -19.02 -9.88 -4.04
CA ARG A 220 -18.00 -8.98 -3.47
C ARG A 220 -16.70 -9.72 -3.25
N VAL A 221 -15.61 -9.05 -3.51
CA VAL A 221 -14.25 -9.58 -3.36
C VAL A 221 -13.33 -8.53 -2.72
N SER A 222 -12.25 -8.97 -2.10
CA SER A 222 -11.25 -8.09 -1.48
C SER A 222 -10.07 -7.77 -2.41
N GLN A 223 -9.84 -8.60 -3.44
CA GLN A 223 -8.66 -8.50 -4.30
C GLN A 223 -9.03 -8.23 -5.75
N THR A 224 -8.31 -7.31 -6.40
CA THR A 224 -8.51 -6.92 -7.79
C THR A 224 -8.33 -8.11 -8.75
N ALA A 225 -7.30 -8.92 -8.56
CA ALA A 225 -7.08 -10.09 -9.40
C ALA A 225 -8.24 -11.10 -9.35
N THR A 226 -8.91 -11.22 -8.19
CA THR A 226 -10.11 -12.05 -8.04
C THR A 226 -11.28 -11.44 -8.77
N ALA A 227 -11.50 -10.11 -8.66
CA ALA A 227 -12.57 -9.42 -9.38
C ALA A 227 -12.43 -9.63 -10.90
N VAL A 228 -11.23 -9.43 -11.44
CA VAL A 228 -10.92 -9.62 -12.87
C VAL A 228 -11.24 -11.06 -13.32
N ARG A 229 -10.80 -12.06 -12.57
CA ARG A 229 -11.07 -13.47 -12.90
C ARG A 229 -12.54 -13.81 -12.90
N TRP A 230 -13.30 -13.30 -11.92
CA TRP A 230 -14.73 -13.54 -11.83
C TRP A 230 -15.49 -12.85 -12.94
N ALA A 231 -15.12 -11.61 -13.29
CA ALA A 231 -15.69 -10.92 -14.44
C ALA A 231 -15.41 -11.69 -15.74
N ALA A 232 -14.18 -12.14 -15.96
CA ALA A 232 -13.80 -12.95 -17.11
C ALA A 232 -14.64 -14.23 -17.26
N HIS A 233 -15.11 -14.81 -16.14
CA HIS A 233 -15.99 -15.98 -16.13
C HIS A 233 -17.49 -15.63 -16.21
N GLY A 234 -17.83 -14.37 -16.49
CA GLY A 234 -19.21 -13.94 -16.71
C GLY A 234 -20.06 -13.75 -15.43
N LEU A 235 -19.44 -13.64 -14.24
CA LEU A 235 -20.19 -13.36 -13.00
C LEU A 235 -20.72 -11.93 -12.92
N GLY A 236 -20.31 -11.06 -13.84
CA GLY A 236 -20.65 -9.65 -13.91
C GLY A 236 -19.43 -8.83 -14.30
N ALA A 237 -19.62 -7.58 -14.71
CA ALA A 237 -18.51 -6.68 -14.99
C ALA A 237 -17.79 -6.21 -13.72
N THR A 238 -16.56 -5.76 -13.85
CA THR A 238 -15.86 -5.06 -12.76
C THR A 238 -15.10 -3.86 -13.29
N LEU A 239 -15.00 -2.79 -12.50
CA LEU A 239 -14.20 -1.60 -12.82
C LEU A 239 -12.93 -1.63 -11.96
N VAL A 240 -11.79 -1.59 -12.61
CA VAL A 240 -10.48 -1.73 -11.94
C VAL A 240 -9.46 -0.74 -12.51
N PRO A 241 -8.42 -0.38 -11.76
CA PRO A 241 -7.28 0.34 -12.30
C PRO A 241 -6.63 -0.48 -13.42
N ALA A 242 -6.27 0.14 -14.53
CA ALA A 242 -5.63 -0.51 -15.67
C ALA A 242 -4.31 -1.19 -15.26
N SER A 243 -3.57 -0.59 -14.31
CA SER A 243 -2.34 -1.16 -13.75
C SER A 243 -2.54 -2.45 -12.96
N ALA A 244 -3.74 -2.69 -12.45
CA ALA A 244 -4.07 -3.85 -11.62
C ALA A 244 -4.66 -5.04 -12.40
N VAL A 245 -4.80 -4.92 -13.72
CA VAL A 245 -5.23 -6.02 -14.58
C VAL A 245 -4.12 -7.07 -14.66
N PRO A 246 -4.37 -8.33 -14.26
CA PRO A 246 -3.37 -9.38 -14.35
C PRO A 246 -3.04 -9.72 -15.80
N GLN A 247 -1.80 -10.15 -16.04
CA GLN A 247 -1.35 -10.57 -17.36
C GLN A 247 -2.25 -11.69 -17.93
N GLY A 248 -2.57 -11.59 -19.23
CA GLY A 248 -3.41 -12.53 -19.94
C GLY A 248 -4.90 -12.18 -19.99
N TYR A 249 -5.33 -11.13 -19.28
CA TYR A 249 -6.72 -10.66 -19.29
C TYR A 249 -6.93 -9.37 -20.10
N GLU A 250 -5.91 -8.86 -20.78
CA GLU A 250 -5.94 -7.59 -21.52
C GLU A 250 -6.99 -7.58 -22.63
N HIS A 251 -7.25 -8.74 -23.23
CA HIS A 251 -8.25 -8.90 -24.29
C HIS A 251 -9.71 -8.72 -23.79
N LEU A 252 -9.95 -8.87 -22.49
CA LEU A 252 -11.26 -8.69 -21.84
C LEU A 252 -11.46 -7.28 -21.26
N VAL A 253 -10.51 -6.40 -21.48
CA VAL A 253 -10.48 -5.06 -20.91
C VAL A 253 -10.89 -4.03 -21.96
N ARG A 254 -11.71 -3.06 -21.54
CA ARG A 254 -12.02 -1.88 -22.35
C ARG A 254 -11.97 -0.61 -21.53
N PRO A 255 -11.42 0.48 -22.08
CA PRO A 255 -11.63 1.82 -21.53
C PRO A 255 -13.11 2.13 -21.45
N VAL A 256 -13.51 2.96 -20.51
CA VAL A 256 -14.90 3.40 -20.36
C VAL A 256 -15.13 4.79 -20.92
N SER A 257 -16.37 5.10 -21.27
CA SER A 257 -16.81 6.43 -21.67
C SER A 257 -18.02 6.82 -20.81
N PRO A 258 -17.99 7.98 -20.12
CA PRO A 258 -16.85 8.90 -20.01
C PRO A 258 -15.63 8.24 -19.37
N ALA A 259 -14.43 8.78 -19.68
CA ALA A 259 -13.18 8.24 -19.13
C ALA A 259 -13.14 8.45 -17.61
N VAL A 260 -12.66 7.44 -16.91
CA VAL A 260 -12.51 7.46 -15.44
C VAL A 260 -11.03 7.35 -15.11
N SER A 261 -10.50 8.34 -14.41
CA SER A 261 -9.11 8.32 -13.94
C SER A 261 -8.98 8.93 -12.55
N GLN A 262 -7.91 8.59 -11.86
CA GLN A 262 -7.53 9.21 -10.59
C GLN A 262 -6.07 9.66 -10.65
N PRO A 263 -5.75 10.87 -10.15
CA PRO A 263 -4.37 11.30 -10.02
C PRO A 263 -3.61 10.38 -9.06
N VAL A 264 -2.37 10.04 -9.42
CA VAL A 264 -1.45 9.28 -8.60
C VAL A 264 -0.39 10.20 -8.01
N ILE A 265 -0.17 10.06 -6.72
CA ILE A 265 0.77 10.86 -5.96
C ILE A 265 1.77 10.00 -5.19
N ALA A 266 2.95 10.55 -4.99
CA ALA A 266 3.90 10.09 -3.99
C ALA A 266 3.90 11.06 -2.80
N VAL A 267 3.81 10.51 -1.61
CA VAL A 267 3.97 11.24 -0.34
C VAL A 267 5.27 10.79 0.29
N LEU A 268 6.14 11.74 0.61
CA LEU A 268 7.39 11.49 1.31
C LEU A 268 7.25 11.83 2.78
N ARG A 269 8.05 11.17 3.63
CA ARG A 269 8.16 11.57 5.02
C ARG A 269 8.78 12.97 5.13
N GLN A 270 8.52 13.65 6.23
CA GLN A 270 9.20 14.92 6.54
C GLN A 270 10.72 14.71 6.67
N GLY A 271 11.49 15.59 6.07
CA GLY A 271 12.95 15.48 6.04
C GLY A 271 13.44 14.28 5.22
N ALA A 272 12.78 14.04 4.07
CA ALA A 272 13.19 13.01 3.11
C ALA A 272 14.67 13.16 2.73
N GLY A 273 15.36 12.04 2.67
CA GLY A 273 16.78 11.97 2.35
C GLY A 273 17.05 11.68 0.86
N PRO A 274 18.31 11.42 0.51
CA PRO A 274 18.70 11.14 -0.87
C PRO A 274 18.06 9.88 -1.46
N GLY A 275 17.77 8.87 -0.66
CA GLY A 275 17.15 7.61 -1.11
C GLY A 275 15.71 7.81 -1.60
N GLU A 276 14.91 8.51 -0.80
CA GLU A 276 13.53 8.84 -1.12
C GLU A 276 13.45 9.76 -2.35
N THR A 277 14.33 10.76 -2.41
CA THR A 277 14.43 11.68 -3.56
C THR A 277 14.79 10.92 -4.84
N ALA A 278 15.78 10.01 -4.77
CA ALA A 278 16.19 9.20 -5.91
C ALA A 278 15.06 8.28 -6.40
N LEU A 279 14.31 7.65 -5.48
CA LEU A 279 13.16 6.83 -5.86
C LEU A 279 12.04 7.68 -6.49
N LEU A 280 11.74 8.85 -5.93
CA LEU A 280 10.76 9.78 -6.50
C LEU A 280 11.11 10.19 -7.93
N GLU A 281 12.39 10.52 -8.19
CA GLU A 281 12.86 10.86 -9.54
C GLU A 281 12.70 9.70 -10.53
N LEU A 282 12.92 8.47 -10.08
CA LEU A 282 12.74 7.28 -10.91
C LEU A 282 11.25 7.02 -11.18
N LEU A 283 10.39 7.16 -10.16
CA LEU A 283 8.94 7.02 -10.33
C LEU A 283 8.35 8.06 -11.30
N ARG A 284 8.89 9.27 -11.35
CA ARG A 284 8.48 10.29 -12.33
C ARG A 284 8.82 9.93 -13.78
N ARG A 285 9.72 8.99 -14.01
CA ARG A 285 10.12 8.49 -15.34
C ARG A 285 9.34 7.26 -15.79
N GLU A 286 8.60 6.64 -14.87
CA GLU A 286 7.71 5.52 -15.22
C GLU A 286 6.54 6.02 -16.07
N THR A 287 5.98 5.13 -16.84
CA THR A 287 4.82 5.45 -17.68
C THR A 287 3.56 5.48 -16.82
N TRP A 288 3.00 6.65 -16.67
CA TRP A 288 1.68 6.91 -16.11
C TRP A 288 0.74 7.25 -17.26
N THR A 289 -0.55 6.95 -17.12
CA THR A 289 -1.53 7.40 -18.11
C THR A 289 -1.59 8.91 -18.06
N GLU A 290 -1.37 9.59 -19.18
CA GLU A 290 -1.62 11.02 -19.28
C GLU A 290 -3.13 11.22 -19.42
N SER A 291 -3.73 12.03 -18.53
CA SER A 291 -5.10 12.48 -18.74
C SER A 291 -5.15 13.19 -20.09
N SER A 292 -5.86 12.62 -21.04
CA SER A 292 -6.26 13.37 -22.23
C SER A 292 -7.13 14.53 -21.74
N GLN A 293 -6.53 15.71 -21.55
CA GLN A 293 -7.30 16.94 -21.41
C GLN A 293 -8.02 17.13 -22.73
N HIS A 294 -9.27 16.74 -22.78
CA HIS A 294 -10.15 17.18 -23.84
C HIS A 294 -10.55 18.63 -23.53
N GLU A 295 -10.03 19.54 -24.38
CA GLU A 295 -10.60 20.86 -24.60
C GLU A 295 -12.10 20.80 -24.93
#